data_31132ece541e84c3f01a14397ce48e7a
#
_entry.id   31132ece541e84c3f01a14397ce48e7a
#
_cell.length_a   1.000
_cell.length_b   1.000
_cell.length_c   1.000
_cell.angle_alpha   90.00
_cell.angle_beta   90.00
_cell.angle_gamma   90.00
#
_symmetry.space_group_name_H-M   'P 1'
#
loop_
_entity.id
_entity.type
_entity.pdbx_description
1 polymer ?
#
loop_
_entity_poly.entity_id
_entity_poly.type
_entity_poly.pdbx_seq_one_letter_code
_entity_poly.pdbx_strand_id
1 'polypeptide(L)'
;NAADEGTQSPYGPKFPPIGFKACLQAAKAHPNYTKPVPEGAGRGVAVGFWFNVGMQSSAEVNINENGSVMIIEGSPDIGGSRASMCLMAAETLGIDYDDVRAQVGDTESTGFCNVTGGSRTTFATGMAVTQACEAVIADCKRRAAMTWGLDEDQVEWEDGQAVPGPGVNADVKPLSLAELARKAGKTGG
;
A
#
# COMPACT_ATOMS: atom_id res chain seq x y z
N ASN A 1 31.61 0.42 -11.93
CA ASN A 1 31.14 0.64 -10.55
C ASN A 1 29.60 0.72 -10.43
N ALA A 2 28.85 0.36 -11.48
CA ALA A 2 27.39 0.29 -11.39
C ALA A 2 26.97 -0.96 -10.59
N ALA A 3 26.26 -0.75 -9.48
CA ALA A 3 25.73 -1.83 -8.67
C ALA A 3 24.60 -2.57 -9.40
N ASP A 4 24.38 -3.80 -9.01
CA ASP A 4 23.32 -4.67 -9.51
C ASP A 4 22.68 -5.42 -8.34
N GLU A 5 21.61 -6.17 -8.61
CA GLU A 5 21.02 -7.10 -7.66
C GLU A 5 22.11 -8.00 -7.04
N GLY A 6 22.02 -8.20 -5.73
CA GLY A 6 22.96 -9.02 -4.98
C GLY A 6 24.32 -8.37 -4.68
N THR A 7 24.62 -7.19 -5.25
CA THR A 7 25.83 -6.44 -4.90
C THR A 7 25.78 -6.00 -3.44
N GLN A 8 26.88 -6.16 -2.71
CA GLN A 8 26.98 -5.73 -1.32
C GLN A 8 26.86 -4.21 -1.21
N SER A 9 25.84 -3.73 -0.50
CA SER A 9 25.69 -2.32 -0.18
C SER A 9 26.75 -1.86 0.83
N PRO A 10 27.30 -0.66 0.72
CA PRO A 10 28.16 -0.09 1.75
C PRO A 10 27.43 0.16 3.09
N TYR A 11 26.10 0.10 3.10
CA TYR A 11 25.26 0.38 4.27
C TYR A 11 24.71 -0.90 4.96
N GLY A 12 25.12 -2.06 4.54
CA GLY A 12 24.78 -3.33 5.21
C GLY A 12 24.15 -4.38 4.30
N PRO A 13 22.85 -4.30 3.95
CA PRO A 13 22.22 -5.37 3.17
C PRO A 13 22.67 -5.38 1.71
N LYS A 14 22.56 -6.54 1.05
CA LYS A 14 22.71 -6.64 -0.39
C LYS A 14 21.57 -5.90 -1.08
N PHE A 15 21.84 -5.29 -2.21
CA PHE A 15 20.80 -4.65 -3.02
C PHE A 15 19.77 -5.69 -3.49
N PRO A 16 18.47 -5.41 -3.32
CA PRO A 16 17.40 -6.14 -4.00
C PRO A 16 17.44 -5.83 -5.51
N PRO A 17 16.49 -6.34 -6.30
CA PRO A 17 16.35 -5.94 -7.70
C PRO A 17 16.29 -4.41 -7.81
N ILE A 18 17.31 -3.83 -8.45
CA ILE A 18 17.43 -2.38 -8.70
C ILE A 18 17.59 -2.14 -10.20
N GLY A 19 16.81 -1.22 -10.76
CA GLY A 19 16.86 -0.90 -12.19
C GLY A 19 18.04 -0.01 -12.60
N PHE A 20 19.10 0.13 -11.80
CA PHE A 20 20.15 1.12 -12.02
C PHE A 20 20.90 0.94 -13.36
N LYS A 21 21.32 -0.27 -13.68
CA LYS A 21 21.97 -0.56 -14.96
C LYS A 21 21.04 -0.34 -16.15
N ALA A 22 19.77 -0.71 -16.01
CA ALA A 22 18.77 -0.48 -17.05
C ALA A 22 18.57 1.03 -17.30
N CYS A 23 18.50 1.84 -16.25
CA CYS A 23 18.43 3.30 -16.35
C CYS A 23 19.68 3.89 -17.06
N LEU A 24 20.88 3.42 -16.73
CA LEU A 24 22.10 3.86 -17.40
C LEU A 24 22.12 3.46 -18.89
N GLN A 25 21.64 2.27 -19.23
CA GLN A 25 21.54 1.83 -20.61
C GLN A 25 20.51 2.64 -21.39
N ALA A 26 19.35 2.93 -20.80
CA ALA A 26 18.34 3.80 -21.39
C ALA A 26 18.85 5.22 -21.62
N ALA A 27 19.56 5.79 -20.64
CA ALA A 27 20.19 7.11 -20.78
C ALA A 27 21.25 7.12 -21.90
N LYS A 28 22.06 6.06 -21.99
CA LYS A 28 23.08 5.92 -23.06
C LYS A 28 22.44 5.81 -24.45
N ALA A 29 21.30 5.12 -24.56
CA ALA A 29 20.58 4.95 -25.82
C ALA A 29 19.75 6.18 -26.22
N HIS A 30 19.52 7.12 -25.31
CA HIS A 30 18.68 8.28 -25.56
C HIS A 30 19.32 9.22 -26.59
N PRO A 31 18.55 9.79 -27.55
CA PRO A 31 19.08 10.70 -28.59
C PRO A 31 19.87 11.88 -28.04
N ASN A 32 19.52 12.41 -26.88
CA ASN A 32 20.27 13.50 -26.26
C ASN A 32 21.70 13.11 -25.83
N TYR A 33 21.94 11.82 -25.53
CA TYR A 33 23.27 11.34 -25.21
C TYR A 33 24.14 11.17 -26.48
N THR A 34 23.55 10.77 -27.57
CA THR A 34 24.27 10.46 -28.83
C THR A 34 24.43 11.66 -29.76
N LYS A 35 23.69 12.76 -29.57
CA LYS A 35 23.83 14.00 -30.35
C LYS A 35 25.27 14.55 -30.27
N PRO A 36 25.83 15.09 -31.36
CA PRO A 36 27.07 15.82 -31.31
C PRO A 36 27.00 16.95 -30.28
N VAL A 37 28.09 17.21 -29.58
CA VAL A 37 28.24 18.40 -28.73
C VAL A 37 28.90 19.54 -29.49
N PRO A 38 28.57 20.82 -29.24
CA PRO A 38 29.25 21.95 -29.85
C PRO A 38 30.75 21.94 -29.52
N GLU A 39 31.51 22.63 -30.36
CA GLU A 39 32.93 22.84 -30.10
C GLU A 39 33.15 23.51 -28.73
N GLY A 40 34.14 23.02 -27.99
CA GLY A 40 34.43 23.48 -26.63
C GLY A 40 33.46 23.01 -25.55
N ALA A 41 32.42 22.23 -25.90
CA ALA A 41 31.50 21.64 -24.93
C ALA A 41 31.79 20.16 -24.66
N GLY A 42 31.43 19.68 -23.48
CA GLY A 42 31.52 18.28 -23.08
C GLY A 42 30.14 17.74 -22.64
N ARG A 43 30.02 16.43 -22.61
CA ARG A 43 28.84 15.76 -22.05
C ARG A 43 29.25 14.95 -20.84
N GLY A 44 28.51 15.13 -19.75
CA GLY A 44 28.67 14.34 -18.55
C GLY A 44 27.38 13.59 -18.20
N VAL A 45 27.52 12.54 -17.42
CA VAL A 45 26.42 11.81 -16.77
C VAL A 45 26.67 11.84 -15.28
N ALA A 46 25.65 12.18 -14.51
CA ALA A 46 25.69 12.10 -13.06
C ALA A 46 24.54 11.22 -12.57
N VAL A 47 24.76 10.54 -11.47
CA VAL A 47 23.76 9.71 -10.80
C VAL A 47 23.59 10.20 -9.38
N GLY A 48 22.36 10.13 -8.88
CA GLY A 48 22.03 10.40 -7.49
C GLY A 48 21.69 9.10 -6.76
N PHE A 49 21.84 9.12 -5.46
CA PHE A 49 21.43 8.04 -4.58
C PHE A 49 20.64 8.63 -3.40
N TRP A 50 19.56 7.98 -3.08
CA TRP A 50 18.81 8.21 -1.85
C TRP A 50 18.33 6.89 -1.30
N PHE A 51 18.25 6.76 0.01
CA PHE A 51 17.81 5.56 0.70
C PHE A 51 16.41 5.74 1.25
N ASN A 52 15.66 4.65 1.39
CA ASN A 52 14.45 4.59 2.18
C ASN A 52 14.80 4.02 3.55
N VAL A 53 14.52 4.78 4.59
CA VAL A 53 14.93 4.43 5.95
C VAL A 53 13.99 3.44 6.64
N GLY A 54 12.80 3.22 6.10
CA GLY A 54 11.79 2.34 6.72
C GLY A 54 11.27 2.90 8.04
N MET A 55 11.60 2.28 9.16
CA MET A 55 11.15 2.56 10.53
C MET A 55 9.66 2.25 10.77
N GLN A 56 9.23 2.34 12.03
CA GLN A 56 7.88 1.98 12.44
C GLN A 56 6.84 3.01 12.00
N SER A 57 5.70 2.52 11.59
CA SER A 57 4.46 3.26 11.40
C SER A 57 3.29 2.45 11.91
N SER A 58 2.22 3.12 12.27
CA SER A 58 0.93 2.52 12.55
C SER A 58 -0.15 3.18 11.72
N ALA A 59 -1.19 2.44 11.44
CA ALA A 59 -2.40 2.92 10.82
C ALA A 59 -3.60 2.18 11.41
N GLU A 60 -4.73 2.87 11.48
CA GLU A 60 -6.02 2.31 11.83
C GLU A 60 -6.95 2.47 10.65
N VAL A 61 -7.76 1.44 10.38
CA VAL A 61 -8.73 1.44 9.29
C VAL A 61 -10.10 1.14 9.87
N ASN A 62 -11.01 2.10 9.73
CA ASN A 62 -12.38 2.03 10.22
C ASN A 62 -13.35 1.94 9.05
N ILE A 63 -14.29 1.01 9.12
CA ILE A 63 -15.35 0.81 8.14
C ILE A 63 -16.66 1.37 8.69
N ASN A 64 -17.25 2.30 7.96
CA ASN A 64 -18.54 2.86 8.30
C ASN A 64 -19.70 1.99 7.78
N GLU A 65 -20.90 2.14 8.36
CA GLU A 65 -22.09 1.36 7.96
C GLU A 65 -22.51 1.54 6.49
N ASN A 66 -22.11 2.64 5.87
CA ASN A 66 -22.36 2.91 4.46
C ASN A 66 -21.29 2.29 3.53
N GLY A 67 -20.25 1.66 4.10
CA GLY A 67 -19.13 1.06 3.38
C GLY A 67 -17.97 2.02 3.11
N SER A 68 -18.08 3.30 3.48
CA SER A 68 -16.94 4.21 3.39
C SER A 68 -15.86 3.86 4.42
N VAL A 69 -14.62 4.16 4.06
CA VAL A 69 -13.44 3.80 4.84
C VAL A 69 -12.73 5.04 5.35
N MET A 70 -12.41 5.05 6.64
CA MET A 70 -11.59 6.08 7.25
C MET A 70 -10.26 5.48 7.70
N ILE A 71 -9.17 6.03 7.20
CA ILE A 71 -7.81 5.74 7.65
C ILE A 71 -7.41 6.80 8.67
N ILE A 72 -6.86 6.37 9.80
CA ILE A 72 -6.23 7.26 10.79
C ILE A 72 -4.75 6.88 10.87
N GLU A 73 -3.86 7.84 10.66
CA GLU A 73 -2.43 7.63 10.65
C GLU A 73 -1.68 8.85 11.21
N GLY A 74 -0.46 8.67 11.68
CA GLY A 74 0.29 9.70 12.41
C GLY A 74 1.35 10.44 11.59
N SER A 75 1.48 10.15 10.29
CA SER A 75 2.48 10.83 9.44
C SER A 75 1.91 12.13 8.86
N PRO A 76 2.63 13.28 8.93
CA PRO A 76 2.16 14.50 8.29
C PRO A 76 1.97 14.35 6.79
N ASP A 77 0.96 15.02 6.25
CA ASP A 77 0.69 15.03 4.81
C ASP A 77 1.71 15.90 4.08
N ILE A 78 2.80 15.30 3.66
CA ILE A 78 3.84 15.96 2.87
C ILE A 78 3.80 15.44 1.43
N GLY A 79 3.63 16.34 0.47
CA GLY A 79 3.56 15.99 -0.95
C GLY A 79 2.32 15.17 -1.34
N GLY A 80 1.24 15.24 -0.58
CA GLY A 80 0.00 14.52 -0.86
C GLY A 80 0.02 13.05 -0.40
N SER A 81 0.81 12.71 0.62
CA SER A 81 0.90 11.34 1.12
C SER A 81 -0.45 10.76 1.58
N ARG A 82 -1.37 11.60 2.11
CA ARG A 82 -2.74 11.15 2.43
C ARG A 82 -3.47 10.56 1.23
N ALA A 83 -3.35 11.19 0.06
CA ALA A 83 -3.93 10.65 -1.18
C ALA A 83 -3.32 9.28 -1.53
N SER A 84 -2.01 9.12 -1.34
CA SER A 84 -1.35 7.83 -1.55
C SER A 84 -1.85 6.75 -0.58
N MET A 85 -2.08 7.09 0.70
CA MET A 85 -2.67 6.16 1.67
C MET A 85 -4.09 5.74 1.28
N CYS A 86 -4.92 6.70 0.83
CA CYS A 86 -6.27 6.39 0.33
C CYS A 86 -6.22 5.45 -0.88
N LEU A 87 -5.29 5.67 -1.82
CA LEU A 87 -5.14 4.81 -2.99
C LEU A 87 -4.71 3.39 -2.61
N MET A 88 -3.72 3.26 -1.72
CA MET A 88 -3.26 1.95 -1.23
C MET A 88 -4.38 1.18 -0.52
N ALA A 89 -5.20 1.86 0.29
CA ALA A 89 -6.34 1.21 0.94
C ALA A 89 -7.42 0.81 -0.07
N ALA A 90 -7.76 1.69 -1.02
CA ALA A 90 -8.75 1.40 -2.05
C ALA A 90 -8.34 0.19 -2.90
N GLU A 91 -7.08 0.14 -3.36
CA GLU A 91 -6.53 -0.99 -4.11
C GLU A 91 -6.51 -2.29 -3.28
N THR A 92 -6.11 -2.21 -2.00
CA THR A 92 -6.06 -3.39 -1.13
C THR A 92 -7.46 -3.94 -0.85
N LEU A 93 -8.42 -3.06 -0.58
CA LEU A 93 -9.80 -3.43 -0.27
C LEU A 93 -10.62 -3.78 -1.53
N GLY A 94 -10.20 -3.35 -2.72
CA GLY A 94 -10.94 -3.51 -3.97
C GLY A 94 -12.17 -2.59 -4.07
N ILE A 95 -12.10 -1.36 -3.57
CA ILE A 95 -13.18 -0.38 -3.55
C ILE A 95 -12.81 0.90 -4.30
N ASP A 96 -13.79 1.77 -4.55
CA ASP A 96 -13.52 3.05 -5.18
C ASP A 96 -12.69 3.95 -4.26
N TYR A 97 -11.74 4.68 -4.87
CA TYR A 97 -10.92 5.67 -4.17
C TYR A 97 -11.77 6.75 -3.47
N ASP A 98 -12.89 7.13 -4.06
CA ASP A 98 -13.77 8.17 -3.52
C ASP A 98 -14.50 7.73 -2.24
N ASP A 99 -14.54 6.43 -1.94
CA ASP A 99 -15.08 5.88 -0.70
C ASP A 99 -14.08 5.88 0.46
N VAL A 100 -12.81 6.24 0.20
CA VAL A 100 -11.74 6.26 1.20
C VAL A 100 -11.37 7.67 1.60
N ARG A 101 -11.19 7.90 2.90
CA ARG A 101 -10.65 9.15 3.46
C ARG A 101 -9.51 8.85 4.42
N ALA A 102 -8.48 9.67 4.40
CA ALA A 102 -7.40 9.60 5.38
C ALA A 102 -7.37 10.86 6.24
N GLN A 103 -7.22 10.65 7.54
CA GLN A 103 -7.05 11.69 8.54
C GLN A 103 -5.70 11.49 9.22
N VAL A 104 -4.92 12.56 9.30
CA VAL A 104 -3.75 12.60 10.16
C VAL A 104 -4.27 12.82 11.59
N GLY A 105 -4.08 11.82 12.46
CA GLY A 105 -4.52 11.86 13.84
C GLY A 105 -3.63 12.72 14.73
N ASP A 106 -4.11 12.95 15.93
CA ASP A 106 -3.32 13.50 17.02
C ASP A 106 -2.53 12.38 17.73
N THR A 107 -1.64 12.77 18.63
CA THR A 107 -0.77 11.83 19.34
C THR A 107 -1.50 10.97 20.39
N GLU A 108 -2.76 11.25 20.68
CA GLU A 108 -3.57 10.47 21.61
C GLU A 108 -4.44 9.43 20.90
N SER A 109 -4.75 9.66 19.60
CA SER A 109 -5.63 8.79 18.82
C SER A 109 -4.90 7.88 17.83
N THR A 110 -3.60 8.10 17.61
CA THR A 110 -2.81 7.27 16.69
C THR A 110 -1.75 6.47 17.42
N GLY A 111 -1.43 5.29 16.90
CA GLY A 111 -0.24 4.56 17.32
C GLY A 111 1.05 5.26 16.89
N PHE A 112 2.19 4.76 17.34
CA PHE A 112 3.48 5.37 17.09
C PHE A 112 3.83 5.40 15.60
N CYS A 113 4.14 6.59 15.10
CA CYS A 113 4.75 6.82 13.80
C CYS A 113 6.10 7.52 13.98
N ASN A 114 7.12 7.00 13.34
CA ASN A 114 8.45 7.59 13.38
C ASN A 114 8.51 8.91 12.61
N VAL A 115 9.58 9.67 12.82
CA VAL A 115 9.81 10.96 12.16
C VAL A 115 9.68 10.86 10.63
N THR A 116 9.09 11.86 10.01
CA THR A 116 9.06 12.00 8.56
C THR A 116 10.43 12.43 8.06
N GLY A 117 11.17 11.52 7.49
CA GLY A 117 12.53 11.70 6.97
C GLY A 117 13.02 10.43 6.29
N GLY A 118 14.07 10.52 5.46
CA GLY A 118 14.61 9.36 4.76
C GLY A 118 13.64 8.72 3.78
N SER A 119 12.72 9.48 3.19
CA SER A 119 11.73 9.04 2.19
C SER A 119 10.84 7.88 2.65
N ARG A 120 10.49 7.84 3.93
CA ARG A 120 9.82 6.69 4.54
C ARG A 120 8.29 6.73 4.53
N THR A 121 7.67 7.93 4.50
CA THR A 121 6.23 8.06 4.77
C THR A 121 5.38 7.18 3.88
N THR A 122 5.42 7.37 2.58
CA THR A 122 4.62 6.57 1.63
C THR A 122 4.96 5.08 1.73
N PHE A 123 6.22 4.74 1.94
CA PHE A 123 6.64 3.35 2.06
C PHE A 123 6.20 2.71 3.39
N ALA A 124 6.63 3.25 4.52
CA ALA A 124 6.42 2.62 5.82
C ALA A 124 4.99 2.79 6.35
N THR A 125 4.39 3.99 6.18
CA THR A 125 2.99 4.21 6.56
C THR A 125 2.04 3.54 5.57
N GLY A 126 2.38 3.53 4.27
CA GLY A 126 1.63 2.76 3.27
C GLY A 126 1.60 1.27 3.57
N MET A 127 2.72 0.67 3.99
CA MET A 127 2.76 -0.72 4.46
C MET A 127 1.84 -0.95 5.67
N ALA A 128 1.82 -0.02 6.63
CA ALA A 128 0.93 -0.12 7.78
C ALA A 128 -0.55 -0.05 7.37
N VAL A 129 -0.89 0.83 6.43
CA VAL A 129 -2.24 0.92 5.85
C VAL A 129 -2.63 -0.36 5.14
N THR A 130 -1.77 -0.88 4.27
CA THR A 130 -2.01 -2.15 3.55
C THR A 130 -2.25 -3.30 4.54
N GLN A 131 -1.40 -3.45 5.54
CA GLN A 131 -1.55 -4.50 6.56
C GLN A 131 -2.85 -4.35 7.38
N ALA A 132 -3.23 -3.12 7.71
CA ALA A 132 -4.50 -2.86 8.39
C ALA A 132 -5.71 -3.22 7.49
N CYS A 133 -5.65 -2.91 6.20
CA CYS A 133 -6.68 -3.30 5.24
C CYS A 133 -6.75 -4.82 5.06
N GLU A 134 -5.62 -5.52 5.01
CA GLU A 134 -5.57 -7.00 4.97
C GLU A 134 -6.21 -7.61 6.22
N ALA A 135 -5.98 -7.02 7.40
CA ALA A 135 -6.64 -7.46 8.62
C ALA A 135 -8.17 -7.22 8.60
N VAL A 136 -8.61 -6.11 8.02
CA VAL A 136 -10.04 -5.85 7.77
C VAL A 136 -10.63 -6.89 6.82
N ILE A 137 -9.95 -7.22 5.73
CA ILE A 137 -10.40 -8.27 4.80
C ILE A 137 -10.53 -9.61 5.51
N ALA A 138 -9.57 -10.00 6.32
CA ALA A 138 -9.64 -11.23 7.10
C ALA A 138 -10.84 -11.24 8.06
N ASP A 139 -11.10 -10.15 8.78
CA ASP A 139 -12.28 -10.02 9.64
C ASP A 139 -13.59 -10.05 8.83
N CYS A 140 -13.64 -9.41 7.67
CA CYS A 140 -14.78 -9.44 6.75
C CYS A 140 -15.07 -10.87 6.25
N LYS A 141 -14.06 -11.62 5.86
CA LYS A 141 -14.19 -13.03 5.44
C LYS A 141 -14.75 -13.88 6.58
N ARG A 142 -14.21 -13.74 7.79
CA ARG A 142 -14.71 -14.42 8.99
C ARG A 142 -16.19 -14.11 9.24
N ARG A 143 -16.61 -12.83 9.16
CA ARG A 143 -18.00 -12.41 9.34
C ARG A 143 -18.93 -12.92 8.25
N ALA A 144 -18.46 -12.97 7.02
CA ALA A 144 -19.20 -13.56 5.90
C ALA A 144 -19.40 -15.07 6.11
N ALA A 145 -18.35 -15.80 6.48
CA ALA A 145 -18.42 -17.22 6.83
C ALA A 145 -19.46 -17.49 7.91
N MET A 146 -19.42 -16.72 9.02
CA MET A 146 -20.45 -16.82 10.08
C MET A 146 -21.86 -16.53 9.57
N THR A 147 -22.01 -15.56 8.66
CA THR A 147 -23.32 -15.20 8.09
C THR A 147 -23.88 -16.31 7.19
N TRP A 148 -23.02 -17.01 6.47
CA TRP A 148 -23.38 -18.04 5.51
C TRP A 148 -23.37 -19.45 6.10
N GLY A 149 -22.81 -19.63 7.31
CA GLY A 149 -22.61 -20.95 7.92
C GLY A 149 -21.53 -21.78 7.21
N LEU A 150 -20.49 -21.11 6.70
CA LEU A 150 -19.32 -21.67 6.02
C LEU A 150 -18.08 -21.61 6.92
N ASP A 151 -17.03 -22.33 6.55
CA ASP A 151 -15.70 -22.17 7.13
C ASP A 151 -14.99 -20.96 6.49
N GLU A 152 -14.04 -20.32 7.20
CA GLU A 152 -13.36 -19.10 6.73
C GLU A 152 -12.54 -19.34 5.45
N ASP A 153 -11.98 -20.52 5.27
CA ASP A 153 -11.20 -20.91 4.08
C ASP A 153 -12.08 -21.13 2.83
N GLN A 154 -13.41 -21.20 3.02
CA GLN A 154 -14.39 -21.27 1.94
C GLN A 154 -14.85 -19.89 1.46
N VAL A 155 -14.32 -18.81 2.03
CA VAL A 155 -14.68 -17.44 1.66
C VAL A 155 -13.47 -16.74 1.03
N GLU A 156 -13.69 -16.11 -0.11
CA GLU A 156 -12.72 -15.26 -0.78
C GLU A 156 -13.14 -13.79 -0.73
N TRP A 157 -12.20 -12.92 -1.04
CA TRP A 157 -12.43 -11.47 -1.13
C TRP A 157 -12.12 -11.01 -2.54
N GLU A 158 -13.12 -10.49 -3.24
CA GLU A 158 -13.00 -10.02 -4.61
C GLU A 158 -13.76 -8.68 -4.77
N ASP A 159 -13.13 -7.71 -5.38
CA ASP A 159 -13.72 -6.41 -5.73
C ASP A 159 -14.56 -5.78 -4.59
N GLY A 160 -14.00 -5.73 -3.38
CA GLY A 160 -14.64 -5.10 -2.23
C GLY A 160 -15.78 -5.91 -1.60
N GLN A 161 -15.86 -7.21 -1.89
CA GLN A 161 -16.92 -8.09 -1.42
C GLN A 161 -16.37 -9.44 -0.94
N ALA A 162 -17.02 -10.01 0.07
CA ALA A 162 -16.86 -11.42 0.38
C ALA A 162 -17.66 -12.25 -0.61
N VAL A 163 -17.05 -13.28 -1.17
CA VAL A 163 -17.65 -14.22 -2.13
C VAL A 163 -17.39 -15.65 -1.69
N PRO A 164 -18.23 -16.63 -2.06
CA PRO A 164 -17.90 -18.04 -1.87
C PRO A 164 -16.67 -18.43 -2.67
N GLY A 165 -15.74 -19.14 -2.06
CA GLY A 165 -14.54 -19.64 -2.72
C GLY A 165 -14.83 -20.69 -3.82
N PRO A 166 -13.83 -21.00 -4.67
CA PRO A 166 -13.98 -21.96 -5.75
C PRO A 166 -14.42 -23.34 -5.26
N GLY A 167 -15.45 -23.89 -5.88
CA GLY A 167 -15.98 -25.21 -5.56
C GLY A 167 -16.92 -25.25 -4.35
N VAL A 168 -17.17 -24.13 -3.71
CA VAL A 168 -18.19 -24.01 -2.65
C VAL A 168 -19.56 -23.97 -3.31
N ASN A 169 -20.36 -25.02 -3.10
CA ASN A 169 -21.73 -25.08 -3.62
C ASN A 169 -22.70 -24.49 -2.57
N ALA A 170 -22.66 -23.18 -2.39
CA ALA A 170 -23.55 -22.46 -1.49
C ALA A 170 -24.36 -21.44 -2.31
N ASP A 171 -25.69 -21.50 -2.17
CA ASP A 171 -26.60 -20.50 -2.77
C ASP A 171 -26.66 -19.27 -1.84
N VAL A 172 -25.55 -18.52 -1.82
CA VAL A 172 -25.39 -17.30 -1.02
C VAL A 172 -25.05 -16.12 -1.93
N LYS A 173 -25.49 -14.93 -1.53
CA LYS A 173 -25.15 -13.72 -2.25
C LYS A 173 -23.86 -13.12 -1.70
N PRO A 174 -22.97 -12.56 -2.56
CA PRO A 174 -21.84 -11.76 -2.11
C PRO A 174 -22.26 -10.71 -1.09
N LEU A 175 -21.36 -10.42 -0.16
CA LEU A 175 -21.57 -9.40 0.88
C LEU A 175 -20.55 -8.28 0.70
N SER A 176 -21.04 -7.09 0.37
CA SER A 176 -20.24 -5.89 0.28
C SER A 176 -19.73 -5.43 1.66
N LEU A 177 -18.70 -4.58 1.65
CA LEU A 177 -18.16 -3.97 2.86
C LEU A 177 -19.26 -3.31 3.71
N ALA A 178 -20.18 -2.57 3.08
CA ALA A 178 -21.33 -1.95 3.74
C ALA A 178 -22.29 -2.96 4.39
N GLU A 179 -22.56 -4.08 3.71
CA GLU A 179 -23.44 -5.12 4.26
C GLU A 179 -22.81 -5.84 5.44
N LEU A 180 -21.50 -6.08 5.38
CA LEU A 180 -20.74 -6.67 6.48
C LEU A 180 -20.67 -5.71 7.69
N ALA A 181 -20.42 -4.41 7.45
CA ALA A 181 -20.40 -3.40 8.49
C ALA A 181 -21.74 -3.32 9.25
N ARG A 182 -22.86 -3.27 8.52
CA ARG A 182 -24.21 -3.28 9.13
C ARG A 182 -24.52 -4.55 9.92
N LYS A 183 -23.88 -5.66 9.59
CA LYS A 183 -24.06 -6.95 10.29
C LYS A 183 -23.07 -7.15 11.45
N ALA A 184 -22.12 -6.25 11.65
CA ALA A 184 -21.04 -6.41 12.62
C ALA A 184 -21.55 -6.75 14.03
N GLY A 185 -22.58 -6.06 14.53
CA GLY A 185 -23.16 -6.32 15.84
C GLY A 185 -23.80 -7.71 16.00
N LYS A 186 -24.07 -8.44 14.91
CA LYS A 186 -24.61 -9.81 14.93
C LYS A 186 -23.50 -10.87 14.78
N THR A 187 -22.32 -10.48 14.39
CA THR A 187 -21.19 -11.36 14.12
C THR A 187 -20.00 -11.13 15.07
N GLY A 188 -20.27 -10.53 16.24
CA GLY A 188 -19.28 -10.37 17.30
C GLY A 188 -18.39 -9.13 17.11
N GLY A 189 -18.96 -8.02 16.66
CA GLY A 189 -18.33 -6.72 16.59
C GLY A 189 -18.58 -5.90 17.84
#